data_dfb52366ed3bb81813c5228250bd9d19
#
_entry.id   dfb52366ed3bb81813c5228250bd9d19
#
_cell.length_a   1.000
_cell.length_b   1.000
_cell.length_c   1.000
_cell.angle_alpha   90.00
_cell.angle_beta   90.00
_cell.angle_gamma   90.00
#
_symmetry.space_group_name_H-M   'P 1'
#
loop_
_entity.id
_entity.type
_entity.pdbx_description
1 polymer ?
#
loop_
_entity_poly.entity_id
_entity_poly.type
_entity_poly.pdbx_seq_one_letter_code
_entity_poly.pdbx_strand_id
1 'polypeptide(L)'
;MRRLATVAALLASFLVAGTPPPAHAAPTAQVVDLFGRTVNSYGVKLVDWQGYLANPYVELTVRPPADVRFPVTIDLKAEGTSRLMMDLPSRLTATGATKTLTFANAAESRIFRLAIHSKRGPGADEQHTLRLATRDAGGATYEQSMPIHVQQDEKTALQPSLPLAFDYRHDTITGYFGDAAVRTAAEEAVKDWFRFFDMEPFDTVAAGAEPNHLPGNDWQNTVNVTNASAYNGMYVHFRGIQTPYSTGYPAANGRYSTRGGRQVAGPLHRSTAMILEYDEANKQLFTSLADEDWYKTDIQGSVLDVHGLVMHEYGHAVAFHSDWAGMRSYVAGGGNDPDVVAYQGRAVPLDGSYHIPGDQPYWDRLSGQSGGWNHLFPTRRWMLTKLALLVAENAGWTLNRDLTPFLEPSITTTSLPQATPGSAYRQTLAARGGVPFYDWQVTGGSLPAGLSLDRFTGAITGTPTAAGAFTFTVQLRDYDRLSTPVSRTFTLTVGAGGATNLAASATPSASHTSAWESVAALNDGIDPPSSNDTVNRRWGTWPQTGTQWAELTWPSARTLRSAEVYFFDDGQGVRLPASWKLQYWNGSTYADVPGTYPIALDRYNRVTFEAVSTTRLRVVLQSGAASVGLLEVKAYA
;
A
#
# COMPACT_ATOMS: atom_id res chain seq x y z
N MET A 1 -82.82 57.77 12.46
CA MET A 1 -82.19 56.44 12.30
C MET A 1 -81.36 56.47 11.01
N ARG A 2 -80.10 56.81 11.13
CA ARG A 2 -79.17 56.78 9.99
C ARG A 2 -77.90 56.08 10.48
N ARG A 3 -77.56 54.97 9.86
CA ARG A 3 -76.34 54.23 10.12
C ARG A 3 -75.19 54.88 9.34
N LEU A 4 -74.12 55.26 10.06
CA LEU A 4 -72.84 55.63 9.44
C LEU A 4 -72.06 54.36 9.17
N ALA A 5 -71.62 54.22 7.92
CA ALA A 5 -70.64 53.17 7.51
C ALA A 5 -69.24 53.79 7.55
N THR A 6 -68.37 53.20 8.34
CA THR A 6 -66.97 53.59 8.37
C THR A 6 -66.18 52.74 7.37
N VAL A 7 -65.54 53.40 6.42
CA VAL A 7 -64.61 52.78 5.47
C VAL A 7 -63.24 52.72 6.13
N ALA A 8 -62.75 51.52 6.38
CA ALA A 8 -61.39 51.28 6.80
C ALA A 8 -60.49 51.05 5.57
N ALA A 9 -59.56 51.96 5.32
CA ALA A 9 -58.54 51.82 4.30
C ALA A 9 -57.44 50.86 4.79
N LEU A 10 -57.26 49.69 4.16
CA LEU A 10 -56.12 48.78 4.34
C LEU A 10 -54.91 49.33 3.58
N LEU A 11 -53.90 49.81 4.33
CA LEU A 11 -52.58 50.04 3.79
C LEU A 11 -51.84 48.65 3.74
N ALA A 12 -51.70 48.10 2.55
CA ALA A 12 -50.85 46.95 2.30
C ALA A 12 -49.38 47.40 2.20
N SER A 13 -48.62 47.23 3.28
CA SER A 13 -47.17 47.37 3.24
C SER A 13 -46.56 46.14 2.53
N PHE A 14 -46.05 46.36 1.32
CA PHE A 14 -45.18 45.37 0.67
C PHE A 14 -43.88 45.28 1.45
N LEU A 15 -43.72 44.21 2.24
CA LEU A 15 -42.40 43.76 2.69
C LEU A 15 -41.70 43.19 1.46
N VAL A 16 -40.72 43.91 0.93
CA VAL A 16 -39.71 43.36 0.04
C VAL A 16 -38.91 42.38 0.88
N ALA A 17 -39.19 41.10 0.73
CA ALA A 17 -38.33 40.06 1.28
C ALA A 17 -36.98 40.18 0.57
N GLY A 18 -36.02 40.80 1.24
CA GLY A 18 -34.63 40.78 0.79
C GLY A 18 -34.20 39.32 0.68
N THR A 19 -33.59 38.97 -0.46
CA THR A 19 -32.94 37.68 -0.61
C THR A 19 -31.98 37.52 0.58
N PRO A 20 -32.05 36.41 1.32
CA PRO A 20 -31.10 36.18 2.41
C PRO A 20 -29.69 36.27 1.82
N PRO A 21 -28.73 36.88 2.54
CA PRO A 21 -27.35 36.92 2.10
C PRO A 21 -26.91 35.48 1.84
N PRO A 22 -26.05 35.24 0.83
CA PRO A 22 -25.55 33.90 0.59
C PRO A 22 -24.98 33.35 1.90
N ALA A 23 -25.43 32.15 2.28
CA ALA A 23 -24.94 31.50 3.48
C ALA A 23 -23.40 31.41 3.36
N HIS A 24 -22.68 32.10 4.24
CA HIS A 24 -21.24 31.94 4.31
C HIS A 24 -20.95 30.47 4.58
N ALA A 25 -20.06 29.88 3.79
CA ALA A 25 -19.61 28.52 4.05
C ALA A 25 -19.07 28.44 5.50
N ALA A 26 -19.42 27.36 6.18
CA ALA A 26 -18.96 27.17 7.55
C ALA A 26 -17.43 27.23 7.62
N PRO A 27 -16.86 27.90 8.64
CA PRO A 27 -15.41 27.96 8.81
C PRO A 27 -14.81 26.55 8.88
N THR A 28 -13.80 26.28 8.04
CA THR A 28 -13.16 24.97 7.97
C THR A 28 -11.67 25.05 8.28
N ALA A 29 -11.19 24.15 9.12
CA ALA A 29 -9.77 23.96 9.35
C ALA A 29 -9.11 23.36 8.09
N GLN A 30 -7.88 23.75 7.82
CA GLN A 30 -7.08 23.15 6.75
C GLN A 30 -6.23 22.02 7.33
N VAL A 31 -6.31 20.85 6.71
CA VAL A 31 -5.42 19.73 6.98
C VAL A 31 -4.48 19.59 5.79
N VAL A 32 -3.19 19.67 6.06
CA VAL A 32 -2.13 19.72 5.06
C VAL A 32 -1.18 18.56 5.28
N ASP A 33 -0.87 17.82 4.23
CA ASP A 33 0.09 16.72 4.29
C ASP A 33 1.55 17.21 4.21
N LEU A 34 2.49 16.27 4.33
CA LEU A 34 3.92 16.58 4.31
C LEU A 34 4.41 17.15 2.96
N PHE A 35 3.64 16.98 1.88
CA PHE A 35 3.92 17.58 0.56
C PHE A 35 3.33 18.98 0.41
N GLY A 36 2.73 19.53 1.46
CA GLY A 36 2.08 20.84 1.43
C GLY A 36 0.75 20.87 0.69
N ARG A 37 0.09 19.71 0.46
CA ARG A 37 -1.22 19.62 -0.19
C ARG A 37 -2.33 19.66 0.84
N THR A 38 -3.37 20.42 0.57
CA THR A 38 -4.58 20.41 1.39
C THR A 38 -5.40 19.15 1.10
N VAL A 39 -5.56 18.29 2.12
CA VAL A 39 -6.22 16.99 1.97
C VAL A 39 -7.72 16.99 2.29
N ASN A 40 -8.30 18.13 2.60
CA ASN A 40 -9.70 18.25 3.03
C ASN A 40 -10.72 17.56 2.10
N SER A 41 -10.54 17.69 0.79
CA SER A 41 -11.44 17.10 -0.21
C SER A 41 -11.01 15.72 -0.70
N TYR A 42 -9.73 15.40 -0.63
CA TYR A 42 -9.17 14.12 -1.09
C TYR A 42 -9.09 13.06 0.01
N GLY A 43 -9.05 13.52 1.26
CA GLY A 43 -8.87 12.64 2.42
C GLY A 43 -7.42 12.32 2.74
N VAL A 44 -7.26 11.67 3.89
CA VAL A 44 -5.98 11.15 4.36
C VAL A 44 -5.81 9.74 3.82
N LYS A 45 -4.60 9.37 3.51
CA LYS A 45 -4.27 8.06 2.96
C LYS A 45 -3.25 7.37 3.84
N LEU A 46 -3.52 6.11 4.17
CA LEU A 46 -2.68 5.23 4.96
C LEU A 46 -2.42 3.94 4.17
N VAL A 47 -1.35 3.25 4.50
CA VAL A 47 -1.05 1.93 3.97
C VAL A 47 -0.99 0.92 5.10
N ASP A 48 -1.45 -0.28 4.84
CA ASP A 48 -1.30 -1.46 5.70
C ASP A 48 -0.41 -2.48 4.98
N TRP A 49 0.82 -2.67 5.48
CA TRP A 49 1.82 -3.57 4.90
C TRP A 49 1.61 -5.01 5.35
N GLN A 50 0.44 -5.58 5.06
CA GLN A 50 0.05 -6.96 5.39
C GLN A 50 0.13 -7.36 6.88
N GLY A 51 0.44 -6.43 7.75
CA GLY A 51 0.50 -6.69 9.17
C GLY A 51 1.68 -7.50 9.68
N TYR A 52 2.67 -7.81 8.85
CA TYR A 52 3.93 -8.40 9.30
C TYR A 52 4.97 -7.33 9.64
N LEU A 53 4.82 -6.12 9.12
CA LEU A 53 5.60 -4.95 9.45
C LEU A 53 4.77 -3.91 10.19
N ALA A 54 5.44 -3.08 10.99
CA ALA A 54 4.83 -1.88 11.53
C ALA A 54 4.52 -0.90 10.38
N ASN A 55 3.26 -0.46 10.30
CA ASN A 55 2.83 0.46 9.27
C ASN A 55 3.43 1.85 9.46
N PRO A 56 3.75 2.57 8.35
CA PRO A 56 4.14 3.96 8.45
C PRO A 56 2.98 4.84 8.91
N TYR A 57 3.28 5.90 9.61
CA TYR A 57 2.31 6.97 9.91
C TYR A 57 2.32 8.04 8.83
N VAL A 58 1.23 8.81 8.73
CA VAL A 58 1.17 10.07 7.98
C VAL A 58 1.28 11.23 8.94
N GLU A 59 2.18 12.16 8.66
CA GLU A 59 2.28 13.41 9.41
C GLU A 59 1.44 14.48 8.72
N LEU A 60 0.55 15.10 9.49
CA LEU A 60 -0.42 16.07 9.02
C LEU A 60 -0.31 17.36 9.84
N THR A 61 -0.40 18.50 9.15
CA THR A 61 -0.43 19.82 9.77
C THR A 61 -1.85 20.36 9.74
N VAL A 62 -2.38 20.74 10.90
CA VAL A 62 -3.68 21.42 11.03
C VAL A 62 -3.44 22.92 11.15
N ARG A 63 -4.18 23.70 10.36
CA ARG A 63 -4.31 25.14 10.46
C ARG A 63 -5.75 25.50 10.82
N PRO A 64 -6.00 26.33 11.84
CA PRO A 64 -7.36 26.70 12.23
C PRO A 64 -8.01 27.57 11.15
N PRO A 65 -9.36 27.65 11.11
CA PRO A 65 -10.04 28.66 10.28
C PRO A 65 -9.61 30.07 10.66
N ALA A 66 -9.52 30.96 9.69
CA ALA A 66 -9.08 32.35 9.94
C ALA A 66 -10.19 33.24 10.52
N ASP A 67 -11.45 32.97 10.18
CA ASP A 67 -12.64 33.78 10.41
C ASP A 67 -13.47 33.28 11.63
N VAL A 68 -12.77 32.93 12.70
CA VAL A 68 -13.33 32.49 13.98
C VAL A 68 -12.73 33.28 15.14
N ARG A 69 -13.33 33.20 16.30
CA ARG A 69 -12.82 33.87 17.51
C ARG A 69 -11.77 33.02 18.22
N PHE A 70 -10.56 33.56 18.37
CA PHE A 70 -9.47 32.89 19.08
C PHE A 70 -9.49 33.14 20.60
N PRO A 71 -8.99 32.20 21.46
CA PRO A 71 -8.37 30.91 21.06
C PRO A 71 -9.38 29.90 20.51
N VAL A 72 -8.87 28.97 19.67
CA VAL A 72 -9.65 27.91 19.04
C VAL A 72 -9.15 26.57 19.53
N THR A 73 -10.08 25.66 19.83
CA THR A 73 -9.80 24.25 20.09
C THR A 73 -10.36 23.42 18.95
N ILE A 74 -9.55 22.48 18.42
CA ILE A 74 -9.97 21.53 17.41
C ILE A 74 -9.80 20.12 17.97
N ASP A 75 -10.92 19.43 18.14
CA ASP A 75 -10.96 18.05 18.55
C ASP A 75 -10.95 17.16 17.28
N LEU A 76 -9.93 16.34 17.15
CA LEU A 76 -9.74 15.37 16.08
C LEU A 76 -10.24 14.02 16.57
N LYS A 77 -10.97 13.30 15.72
CA LYS A 77 -11.42 11.93 15.97
C LYS A 77 -11.36 11.09 14.69
N ALA A 78 -10.59 10.02 14.71
CA ALA A 78 -10.62 9.00 13.66
C ALA A 78 -11.66 7.93 14.02
N GLU A 79 -12.56 7.64 13.10
CA GLU A 79 -13.71 6.75 13.29
C GLU A 79 -13.77 5.68 12.22
N GLY A 80 -14.34 4.53 12.55
CA GLY A 80 -14.61 3.42 11.63
C GLY A 80 -13.91 2.12 12.00
N THR A 81 -12.79 2.18 12.71
CA THR A 81 -12.12 1.00 13.26
C THR A 81 -11.32 1.36 14.51
N SER A 82 -11.19 0.42 15.44
CA SER A 82 -10.33 0.53 16.63
C SER A 82 -8.84 0.49 16.29
N ARG A 83 -8.48 0.14 15.06
CA ARG A 83 -7.10 0.08 14.56
C ARG A 83 -6.49 1.47 14.27
N LEU A 84 -7.31 2.52 14.14
CA LEU A 84 -6.83 3.88 13.92
C LEU A 84 -6.25 4.48 15.19
N MET A 85 -5.12 5.16 15.07
CA MET A 85 -4.46 5.86 16.17
C MET A 85 -3.93 7.22 15.75
N MET A 86 -3.93 8.15 16.71
CA MET A 86 -3.30 9.46 16.56
C MET A 86 -2.12 9.55 17.50
N ASP A 87 -0.99 9.98 16.99
CA ASP A 87 0.31 9.96 17.62
C ASP A 87 0.63 8.58 18.22
N LEU A 88 1.85 8.12 18.06
CA LEU A 88 2.23 6.82 18.61
C LEU A 88 2.38 6.90 20.12
N PRO A 89 2.02 5.85 20.85
CA PRO A 89 2.11 5.84 22.29
C PRO A 89 3.54 6.07 22.75
N SER A 90 3.68 6.85 23.80
CA SER A 90 4.78 6.62 24.72
C SER A 90 4.57 5.21 25.31
N ARG A 91 5.61 4.55 25.82
CA ARG A 91 5.59 3.19 26.36
C ARG A 91 4.46 2.85 27.33
N LEU A 92 3.78 3.83 27.90
CA LEU A 92 2.93 3.70 29.07
C LEU A 92 1.49 4.16 28.83
N THR A 93 1.14 4.67 27.66
CA THR A 93 -0.21 5.18 27.39
C THR A 93 -0.80 4.52 26.16
N ALA A 94 -1.98 3.94 26.32
CA ALA A 94 -2.82 3.55 25.21
C ALA A 94 -3.06 4.75 24.29
N THR A 95 -2.89 4.58 22.98
CA THR A 95 -3.30 5.60 22.02
C THR A 95 -4.77 5.49 21.76
N GLY A 96 -5.44 6.64 21.78
CA GLY A 96 -6.79 6.76 21.27
C GLY A 96 -6.81 7.25 19.83
N ALA A 97 -7.93 7.05 19.18
CA ALA A 97 -8.23 7.65 17.88
C ALA A 97 -8.63 9.13 17.99
N THR A 98 -8.26 9.83 19.07
CA THR A 98 -8.65 11.22 19.37
C THR A 98 -7.46 12.07 19.78
N LYS A 99 -7.50 13.35 19.39
CA LYS A 99 -6.52 14.36 19.81
C LYS A 99 -7.15 15.75 19.85
N THR A 100 -6.81 16.53 20.86
CA THR A 100 -7.21 17.93 20.95
C THR A 100 -6.03 18.85 20.63
N LEU A 101 -6.24 19.82 19.75
CA LEU A 101 -5.28 20.85 19.36
C LEU A 101 -5.81 22.22 19.74
N THR A 102 -4.96 23.08 20.32
CA THR A 102 -5.32 24.45 20.69
C THR A 102 -4.48 25.46 19.91
N PHE A 103 -5.12 26.54 19.46
CA PHE A 103 -4.52 27.61 18.67
C PHE A 103 -4.85 28.95 19.30
N ALA A 104 -3.85 29.78 19.51
CA ALA A 104 -4.02 31.13 20.05
C ALA A 104 -4.39 32.15 18.97
N ASN A 105 -4.06 31.89 17.71
CA ASN A 105 -4.35 32.76 16.57
C ASN A 105 -4.35 31.98 15.25
N ALA A 106 -4.79 32.62 14.16
CA ALA A 106 -4.94 32.02 12.84
C ALA A 106 -3.61 31.67 12.14
N ALA A 107 -2.49 32.24 12.58
CA ALA A 107 -1.18 31.98 11.99
C ALA A 107 -0.51 30.70 12.52
N GLU A 108 -1.05 30.16 13.61
CA GLU A 108 -0.50 28.95 14.21
C GLU A 108 -0.85 27.70 13.42
N SER A 109 0.00 26.71 13.53
CA SER A 109 -0.24 25.35 13.02
C SER A 109 0.20 24.32 14.05
N ARG A 110 -0.42 23.15 13.99
CA ARG A 110 -0.07 22.02 14.86
C ARG A 110 0.06 20.75 14.01
N ILE A 111 1.01 19.93 14.40
CA ILE A 111 1.25 18.63 13.77
C ILE A 111 0.56 17.56 14.59
N PHE A 112 -0.05 16.63 13.90
CA PHE A 112 -0.44 15.33 14.44
C PHE A 112 -0.03 14.23 13.48
N ARG A 113 0.05 13.01 14.00
CA ARG A 113 0.36 11.84 13.21
C ARG A 113 -0.83 10.90 13.25
N LEU A 114 -1.17 10.37 12.09
CA LEU A 114 -2.22 9.39 11.94
C LEU A 114 -1.62 8.10 11.41
N ALA A 115 -1.97 6.99 12.02
CA ALA A 115 -1.56 5.66 11.59
C ALA A 115 -2.72 4.68 11.74
N ILE A 116 -2.55 3.50 11.17
CA ILE A 116 -3.42 2.35 11.41
C ILE A 116 -2.59 1.21 11.98
N HIS A 117 -3.11 0.53 12.99
CA HIS A 117 -2.52 -0.72 13.45
C HIS A 117 -2.52 -1.73 12.32
N SER A 118 -1.41 -2.44 12.16
CA SER A 118 -1.30 -3.50 11.18
C SER A 118 -2.39 -4.55 11.39
N LYS A 119 -2.90 -5.06 10.30
CA LYS A 119 -3.77 -6.22 10.25
C LYS A 119 -2.96 -7.40 9.73
N ARG A 120 -2.94 -8.51 10.48
CA ARG A 120 -2.12 -9.65 10.10
C ARG A 120 -2.65 -10.34 8.83
N GLY A 121 -1.78 -10.48 7.84
CA GLY A 121 -2.10 -11.12 6.58
C GLY A 121 -2.84 -10.20 5.59
N PRO A 122 -3.24 -10.77 4.44
CA PRO A 122 -3.87 -10.00 3.36
C PRO A 122 -5.28 -9.53 3.72
N GLY A 123 -5.68 -8.41 3.15
CA GLY A 123 -6.98 -7.81 3.37
C GLY A 123 -7.51 -7.02 2.18
N ALA A 124 -8.66 -6.41 2.37
CA ALA A 124 -9.23 -5.45 1.41
C ALA A 124 -8.88 -4.02 1.81
N ASP A 125 -8.86 -3.11 0.84
CA ASP A 125 -8.78 -1.68 1.10
C ASP A 125 -9.95 -1.23 1.97
N GLU A 126 -9.70 -0.28 2.89
CA GLU A 126 -10.69 0.18 3.87
C GLU A 126 -10.93 1.69 3.72
N GLN A 127 -12.12 2.13 4.13
CA GLN A 127 -12.46 3.55 4.22
C GLN A 127 -13.00 3.87 5.61
N HIS A 128 -12.45 4.93 6.19
CA HIS A 128 -12.80 5.43 7.52
C HIS A 128 -13.01 6.94 7.45
N THR A 129 -13.24 7.58 8.59
CA THR A 129 -13.53 9.02 8.66
C THR A 129 -12.65 9.72 9.69
N LEU A 130 -12.03 10.84 9.30
CA LEU A 130 -11.43 11.80 10.22
C LEU A 130 -12.42 12.96 10.44
N ARG A 131 -12.89 13.13 11.68
CA ARG A 131 -13.71 14.27 12.09
C ARG A 131 -12.87 15.33 12.79
N LEU A 132 -13.22 16.58 12.54
CA LEU A 132 -12.68 17.74 13.21
C LEU A 132 -13.83 18.56 13.76
N ALA A 133 -13.89 18.72 15.08
CA ALA A 133 -14.84 19.61 15.75
C ALA A 133 -14.08 20.85 16.20
N THR A 134 -14.28 21.97 15.52
CA THR A 134 -13.66 23.26 15.86
C THR A 134 -14.57 24.02 16.80
N ARG A 135 -14.06 24.41 17.97
CA ARG A 135 -14.75 25.27 18.93
C ARG A 135 -14.00 26.59 19.09
N ASP A 136 -14.68 27.69 18.85
CA ASP A 136 -14.13 29.04 19.01
C ASP A 136 -14.31 29.59 20.43
N ALA A 137 -13.64 30.70 20.74
CA ALA A 137 -13.75 31.39 22.04
C ALA A 137 -15.15 31.96 22.33
N GLY A 138 -16.00 32.09 21.32
CA GLY A 138 -17.40 32.48 21.47
C GLY A 138 -18.33 31.30 21.79
N GLY A 139 -17.80 30.06 21.81
CA GLY A 139 -18.57 28.84 22.04
C GLY A 139 -19.24 28.26 20.79
N ALA A 140 -19.03 28.86 19.61
CA ALA A 140 -19.53 28.30 18.38
C ALA A 140 -18.73 27.03 17.99
N THR A 141 -19.43 26.01 17.49
CA THR A 141 -18.83 24.74 17.08
C THR A 141 -19.07 24.52 15.57
N TYR A 142 -18.02 24.12 14.88
CA TYR A 142 -18.05 23.85 13.44
C TYR A 142 -17.54 22.43 13.20
N GLU A 143 -18.33 21.61 12.53
CA GLU A 143 -18.01 20.22 12.23
C GLU A 143 -17.49 20.08 10.81
N GLN A 144 -16.45 19.27 10.64
CA GLN A 144 -15.85 18.93 9.36
C GLN A 144 -15.49 17.45 9.38
N SER A 145 -15.63 16.79 8.25
CA SER A 145 -15.17 15.42 8.09
C SER A 145 -14.45 15.23 6.76
N MET A 146 -13.51 14.30 6.74
CA MET A 146 -12.81 13.87 5.54
C MET A 146 -12.58 12.37 5.57
N PRO A 147 -12.50 11.71 4.40
CA PRO A 147 -12.23 10.28 4.35
C PRO A 147 -10.80 9.95 4.78
N ILE A 148 -10.63 8.78 5.38
CA ILE A 148 -9.35 8.09 5.58
C ILE A 148 -9.41 6.86 4.69
N HIS A 149 -8.51 6.79 3.71
CA HIS A 149 -8.35 5.66 2.82
C HIS A 149 -7.17 4.82 3.31
N VAL A 150 -7.40 3.53 3.55
CA VAL A 150 -6.34 2.57 3.89
C VAL A 150 -6.17 1.64 2.71
N GLN A 151 -5.00 1.64 2.12
CA GLN A 151 -4.64 0.70 1.07
C GLN A 151 -3.97 -0.51 1.68
N GLN A 152 -4.51 -1.69 1.38
CA GLN A 152 -3.84 -2.96 1.65
C GLN A 152 -2.87 -3.22 0.50
N ASP A 153 -1.57 -3.23 0.76
CA ASP A 153 -0.57 -3.29 -0.31
C ASP A 153 -0.46 -4.67 -0.96
N GLU A 154 -0.41 -5.73 -0.17
CA GLU A 154 -0.31 -7.09 -0.67
C GLU A 154 -1.66 -7.81 -0.58
N LYS A 155 -2.04 -8.53 -1.61
CA LYS A 155 -3.33 -9.23 -1.69
C LYS A 155 -3.23 -10.73 -1.37
N THR A 156 -2.01 -11.25 -1.23
CA THR A 156 -1.73 -12.67 -0.91
C THR A 156 -0.86 -12.77 0.33
N ALA A 157 -1.06 -13.81 1.13
CA ALA A 157 -0.27 -14.03 2.33
C ALA A 157 1.21 -14.32 1.98
N LEU A 158 2.11 -13.57 2.58
CA LEU A 158 3.54 -13.80 2.44
C LEU A 158 3.93 -15.12 3.10
N GLN A 159 4.75 -15.88 2.41
CA GLN A 159 5.32 -17.13 2.91
C GLN A 159 6.82 -16.95 3.20
N PRO A 160 7.37 -17.63 4.20
CA PRO A 160 8.81 -17.67 4.39
C PRO A 160 9.53 -18.18 3.15
N SER A 161 10.62 -17.54 2.77
CA SER A 161 11.43 -17.94 1.60
C SER A 161 12.23 -19.23 1.84
N LEU A 162 12.55 -19.51 3.10
CA LEU A 162 13.26 -20.72 3.50
C LEU A 162 12.32 -21.70 4.19
N PRO A 163 12.52 -23.02 4.00
CA PRO A 163 11.90 -24.02 4.84
C PRO A 163 12.31 -23.86 6.30
N LEU A 164 11.35 -23.95 7.21
CA LEU A 164 11.57 -23.83 8.65
C LEU A 164 11.16 -25.13 9.34
N ALA A 165 12.04 -25.68 10.15
CA ALA A 165 11.77 -26.86 10.96
C ALA A 165 11.84 -26.47 12.44
N PHE A 166 10.82 -26.84 13.21
CA PHE A 166 10.69 -26.53 14.62
C PHE A 166 10.75 -27.80 15.47
N ASP A 167 11.53 -27.74 16.54
CA ASP A 167 11.80 -28.90 17.42
C ASP A 167 11.55 -28.55 18.88
N TYR A 168 10.59 -29.21 19.49
CA TYR A 168 10.14 -29.00 20.87
C TYR A 168 10.55 -30.15 21.82
N ARG A 169 11.27 -31.18 21.35
CA ARG A 169 11.60 -32.38 22.12
C ARG A 169 12.36 -32.09 23.40
N HIS A 170 13.00 -30.94 23.47
CA HIS A 170 13.85 -30.56 24.59
C HIS A 170 13.15 -29.60 25.57
N ASP A 171 11.87 -29.27 25.36
CA ASP A 171 11.05 -28.55 26.32
C ASP A 171 10.46 -29.52 27.37
N THR A 172 11.33 -30.08 28.20
CA THR A 172 10.99 -31.11 29.15
C THR A 172 10.75 -30.60 30.58
N ILE A 173 10.94 -29.30 30.81
CA ILE A 173 10.94 -28.73 32.15
C ILE A 173 9.68 -27.88 32.38
N THR A 174 9.44 -26.93 31.57
CA THR A 174 8.34 -25.98 31.72
C THR A 174 7.05 -26.48 31.06
N GLY A 175 7.17 -27.29 30.01
CA GLY A 175 6.07 -27.73 29.18
C GLY A 175 5.38 -26.58 28.43
N TYR A 176 6.01 -25.42 28.30
CA TYR A 176 5.47 -24.24 27.64
C TYR A 176 5.00 -24.52 26.24
N PHE A 177 5.86 -25.14 25.47
CA PHE A 177 5.56 -25.50 24.11
C PHE A 177 4.67 -26.75 23.99
N GLY A 178 4.15 -27.26 25.12
CA GLY A 178 2.99 -28.15 25.17
C GLY A 178 1.70 -27.43 24.73
N ASP A 179 1.58 -26.12 24.99
CA ASP A 179 0.45 -25.30 24.55
C ASP A 179 0.58 -24.95 23.06
N ALA A 180 -0.47 -25.25 22.30
CA ALA A 180 -0.53 -24.99 20.86
C ALA A 180 -0.52 -23.50 20.53
N ALA A 181 -1.11 -22.63 21.36
CA ALA A 181 -1.12 -21.19 21.14
C ALA A 181 0.27 -20.59 21.33
N VAL A 182 1.02 -21.08 22.33
CA VAL A 182 2.42 -20.68 22.55
C VAL A 182 3.29 -21.10 21.36
N ARG A 183 3.15 -22.35 20.90
CA ARG A 183 3.88 -22.80 19.70
C ARG A 183 3.56 -21.94 18.49
N THR A 184 2.28 -21.72 18.22
CA THR A 184 1.85 -20.91 17.06
C THR A 184 2.43 -19.50 17.13
N ALA A 185 2.35 -18.83 18.28
CA ALA A 185 2.89 -17.49 18.43
C ALA A 185 4.42 -17.44 18.23
N ALA A 186 5.14 -18.42 18.78
CA ALA A 186 6.60 -18.53 18.64
C ALA A 186 7.04 -18.85 17.19
N GLU A 187 6.37 -19.80 16.55
CA GLU A 187 6.65 -20.14 15.15
C GLU A 187 6.38 -18.99 14.19
N GLU A 188 5.26 -18.30 14.38
CA GLU A 188 4.92 -17.13 13.55
C GLU A 188 5.93 -16.00 13.72
N ALA A 189 6.43 -15.77 14.93
CA ALA A 189 7.50 -14.79 15.16
C ALA A 189 8.79 -15.11 14.39
N VAL A 190 9.18 -16.38 14.33
CA VAL A 190 10.32 -16.83 13.51
C VAL A 190 10.00 -16.67 12.02
N LYS A 191 8.82 -17.10 11.59
CA LYS A 191 8.37 -17.00 10.17
C LYS A 191 8.36 -15.57 9.69
N ASP A 192 8.01 -14.60 10.54
CA ASP A 192 7.92 -13.19 10.18
C ASP A 192 9.26 -12.64 9.67
N TRP A 193 10.39 -13.06 10.23
CA TRP A 193 11.71 -12.71 9.72
C TRP A 193 11.93 -13.19 8.28
N PHE A 194 11.53 -14.43 7.97
CA PHE A 194 11.82 -15.07 6.68
C PHE A 194 10.81 -14.75 5.57
N ARG A 195 9.72 -14.04 5.88
CA ARG A 195 8.74 -13.57 4.88
C ARG A 195 9.30 -12.47 3.97
N PHE A 196 10.30 -11.75 4.46
CA PHE A 196 10.85 -10.59 3.74
C PHE A 196 12.18 -10.87 3.05
N PHE A 197 12.77 -12.02 3.28
CA PHE A 197 14.00 -12.41 2.60
C PHE A 197 13.69 -13.19 1.31
N ASP A 198 14.56 -13.02 0.31
CA ASP A 198 14.56 -13.80 -0.94
C ASP A 198 15.78 -14.73 -0.93
N MET A 199 15.58 -15.93 -0.42
CA MET A 199 16.65 -16.90 -0.19
C MET A 199 16.29 -18.26 -0.77
N GLU A 200 17.19 -18.80 -1.55
CA GLU A 200 17.10 -20.20 -1.98
C GLU A 200 17.43 -21.17 -0.84
N PRO A 201 16.78 -22.34 -0.78
CA PRO A 201 17.12 -23.37 0.18
C PRO A 201 18.60 -23.76 0.15
N PHE A 202 19.14 -24.13 1.30
CA PHE A 202 20.52 -24.61 1.45
C PHE A 202 20.64 -26.11 1.10
N ASP A 203 21.86 -26.61 1.12
CA ASP A 203 22.09 -28.06 1.01
C ASP A 203 21.41 -28.78 2.19
N THR A 204 20.85 -29.95 1.93
CA THR A 204 20.15 -30.73 2.95
C THR A 204 21.12 -31.24 4.02
N VAL A 205 20.76 -31.05 5.27
CA VAL A 205 21.39 -31.64 6.45
C VAL A 205 20.59 -32.88 6.83
N ALA A 206 21.25 -34.02 6.93
CA ALA A 206 20.60 -35.28 7.34
C ALA A 206 20.15 -35.23 8.81
N ALA A 207 19.18 -36.03 9.18
CA ALA A 207 18.74 -36.16 10.56
C ALA A 207 19.92 -36.62 11.46
N GLY A 208 20.08 -35.99 12.64
CA GLY A 208 21.15 -36.25 13.57
C GLY A 208 22.54 -35.71 13.21
N ALA A 209 22.68 -35.05 12.02
CA ALA A 209 23.98 -34.62 11.53
C ALA A 209 24.41 -33.23 12.03
N GLU A 210 23.49 -32.43 12.57
CA GLU A 210 23.78 -31.08 13.06
C GLU A 210 23.70 -31.02 14.60
N PRO A 211 24.84 -30.98 15.30
CA PRO A 211 24.83 -30.82 16.75
C PRO A 211 24.49 -29.38 17.14
N ASN A 212 23.77 -29.22 18.23
CA ASN A 212 23.54 -27.95 18.89
C ASN A 212 23.67 -28.10 20.40
N HIS A 213 23.86 -26.99 21.10
CA HIS A 213 24.03 -26.95 22.54
C HIS A 213 22.95 -26.04 23.12
N LEU A 214 22.06 -26.62 23.93
CA LEU A 214 21.04 -25.87 24.65
C LEU A 214 21.50 -25.64 26.10
N PRO A 215 21.22 -24.49 26.70
CA PRO A 215 21.46 -24.26 28.10
C PRO A 215 20.65 -25.25 28.96
N GLY A 216 21.24 -25.73 30.04
CA GLY A 216 20.55 -26.47 31.10
C GLY A 216 19.66 -25.54 31.93
N ASN A 217 18.98 -26.09 32.93
CA ASN A 217 18.05 -25.33 33.77
C ASN A 217 18.71 -24.25 34.62
N ASP A 218 19.99 -24.41 34.88
CA ASP A 218 20.78 -23.55 35.75
C ASP A 218 21.77 -22.67 34.99
N TRP A 219 21.67 -22.64 33.65
CA TRP A 219 22.61 -21.97 32.75
C TRP A 219 24.06 -22.48 32.83
N GLN A 220 24.38 -23.34 33.81
CA GLN A 220 25.72 -23.83 34.03
C GLN A 220 26.00 -25.13 33.28
N ASN A 221 24.95 -25.89 32.98
CA ASN A 221 25.04 -27.13 32.24
C ASN A 221 24.57 -26.93 30.80
N THR A 222 25.13 -27.73 29.90
CA THR A 222 24.78 -27.74 28.49
C THR A 222 24.13 -29.05 28.10
N VAL A 223 23.02 -29.00 27.38
CA VAL A 223 22.36 -30.17 26.82
C VAL A 223 22.72 -30.26 25.33
N ASN A 224 23.41 -31.32 24.96
CA ASN A 224 23.74 -31.58 23.55
C ASN A 224 22.52 -32.16 22.83
N VAL A 225 22.17 -31.58 21.73
CA VAL A 225 21.02 -31.95 20.90
C VAL A 225 21.44 -32.09 19.45
N THR A 226 20.60 -32.75 18.66
CA THR A 226 20.75 -32.81 17.19
C THR A 226 19.39 -32.63 16.51
N ASN A 227 19.38 -32.25 15.23
CA ASN A 227 18.19 -32.16 14.44
C ASN A 227 17.46 -33.51 14.33
N ALA A 228 16.14 -33.53 14.60
CA ALA A 228 15.34 -34.77 14.56
C ALA A 228 15.08 -35.26 13.14
N SER A 229 14.99 -34.34 12.19
CA SER A 229 14.68 -34.61 10.80
C SER A 229 15.70 -33.95 9.87
N ALA A 230 15.78 -34.42 8.66
CA ALA A 230 16.53 -33.72 7.61
C ALA A 230 15.90 -32.35 7.32
N TYR A 231 16.72 -31.35 7.04
CA TYR A 231 16.25 -30.00 6.69
C TYR A 231 17.20 -29.31 5.71
N ASN A 232 16.71 -28.30 5.00
CA ASN A 232 17.48 -27.51 4.02
C ASN A 232 17.26 -26.00 4.13
N GLY A 233 16.68 -25.57 5.21
CA GLY A 233 16.46 -24.17 5.58
C GLY A 233 17.00 -23.89 6.97
N MET A 234 16.15 -23.40 7.87
CA MET A 234 16.49 -23.16 9.27
C MET A 234 15.88 -24.24 10.16
N TYR A 235 16.63 -24.67 11.15
CA TYR A 235 16.19 -25.61 12.18
C TYR A 235 16.21 -24.91 13.53
N VAL A 236 15.06 -24.85 14.20
CA VAL A 236 14.89 -24.08 15.43
C VAL A 236 14.48 -24.99 16.57
N HIS A 237 15.35 -25.11 17.56
CA HIS A 237 15.04 -25.78 18.81
C HIS A 237 14.37 -24.82 19.77
N PHE A 238 13.19 -25.16 20.25
CA PHE A 238 12.48 -24.40 21.28
C PHE A 238 12.59 -25.11 22.63
N ARG A 239 12.88 -24.34 23.68
CA ARG A 239 12.99 -24.85 25.05
C ARG A 239 12.56 -23.79 26.05
N GLY A 240 11.75 -24.17 27.01
CA GLY A 240 11.47 -23.39 28.21
C GLY A 240 12.42 -23.75 29.33
N ILE A 241 12.91 -22.76 30.08
CA ILE A 241 13.69 -22.97 31.33
C ILE A 241 13.09 -22.08 32.42
N GLN A 242 13.18 -22.57 33.66
CA GLN A 242 12.65 -21.88 34.82
C GLN A 242 13.73 -20.99 35.43
N THR A 243 13.52 -19.70 35.49
CA THR A 243 14.41 -18.71 36.12
C THR A 243 13.57 -17.70 36.88
N PRO A 244 14.18 -16.89 37.77
CA PRO A 244 13.47 -15.76 38.38
C PRO A 244 13.25 -14.59 37.41
N TYR A 245 13.55 -14.75 36.13
CA TYR A 245 13.41 -13.71 35.10
C TYR A 245 12.47 -14.19 34.01
N SER A 246 11.66 -13.29 33.48
CA SER A 246 10.80 -13.57 32.32
C SER A 246 11.44 -12.93 31.07
N THR A 247 12.44 -13.58 30.53
CA THR A 247 13.17 -13.12 29.34
C THR A 247 13.26 -14.22 28.29
N GLY A 248 13.77 -13.88 27.13
CA GLY A 248 14.16 -14.84 26.11
C GLY A 248 15.66 -14.82 25.90
N TYR A 249 16.19 -15.89 25.36
CA TYR A 249 17.59 -15.99 24.99
C TYR A 249 17.74 -16.77 23.69
N PRO A 250 18.40 -16.20 22.67
CA PRO A 250 18.76 -16.95 21.49
C PRO A 250 20.06 -17.73 21.75
N ALA A 251 20.13 -18.94 21.28
CA ALA A 251 21.38 -19.65 21.17
C ALA A 251 21.56 -20.09 19.71
N ALA A 252 22.70 -19.76 19.15
CA ALA A 252 23.03 -20.15 17.78
C ALA A 252 24.30 -21.02 17.83
N ASN A 253 24.18 -22.23 17.29
CA ASN A 253 25.30 -23.12 17.06
C ASN A 253 25.06 -23.83 15.73
N GLY A 254 26.11 -24.03 14.96
CA GLY A 254 25.93 -24.80 13.75
C GLY A 254 26.97 -24.55 12.68
N ARG A 255 26.80 -25.25 11.58
CA ARG A 255 27.70 -25.17 10.44
C ARG A 255 27.35 -23.97 9.55
N TYR A 256 28.35 -23.52 8.81
CA TYR A 256 28.13 -22.56 7.74
C TYR A 256 27.10 -23.08 6.72
N SER A 257 26.30 -22.19 6.23
CA SER A 257 25.38 -22.50 5.13
C SER A 257 26.15 -22.87 3.86
N THR A 258 25.72 -23.94 3.20
CA THR A 258 26.33 -24.41 1.96
C THR A 258 25.28 -24.62 0.88
N ARG A 259 25.69 -24.43 -0.36
CA ARG A 259 24.86 -24.71 -1.55
C ARG A 259 25.75 -25.31 -2.62
N GLY A 260 25.43 -26.53 -3.10
CA GLY A 260 26.28 -27.29 -4.01
C GLY A 260 27.66 -27.58 -3.45
N GLY A 261 27.77 -27.82 -2.13
CA GLY A 261 29.02 -28.10 -1.43
C GLY A 261 29.92 -26.86 -1.23
N ARG A 262 29.52 -25.67 -1.69
CA ARG A 262 30.26 -24.41 -1.48
C ARG A 262 29.62 -23.60 -0.36
N GLN A 263 30.46 -22.99 0.48
CA GLN A 263 30.00 -22.02 1.44
C GLN A 263 29.39 -20.81 0.71
N VAL A 264 28.16 -20.47 1.05
CA VAL A 264 27.46 -19.32 0.47
C VAL A 264 27.40 -18.18 1.48
N ALA A 265 27.35 -16.94 0.98
CA ALA A 265 27.01 -15.80 1.80
C ALA A 265 25.59 -16.02 2.38
N GLY A 266 25.42 -15.74 3.65
CA GLY A 266 24.19 -15.98 4.37
C GLY A 266 24.46 -16.40 5.81
N PRO A 267 23.46 -16.90 6.53
CA PRO A 267 23.57 -17.18 7.95
C PRO A 267 24.69 -18.17 8.24
N LEU A 268 25.53 -17.81 9.20
CA LEU A 268 26.58 -18.67 9.74
C LEU A 268 26.02 -19.94 10.38
N HIS A 269 24.80 -19.84 10.93
CA HIS A 269 24.18 -20.88 11.73
C HIS A 269 22.80 -21.20 11.15
N ARG A 270 22.60 -22.45 10.75
CA ARG A 270 21.33 -23.00 10.29
C ARG A 270 20.51 -23.69 11.36
N SER A 271 21.19 -24.18 12.39
CA SER A 271 20.58 -24.73 13.60
C SER A 271 20.68 -23.69 14.70
N THR A 272 19.53 -23.21 15.14
CA THR A 272 19.40 -22.18 16.17
C THR A 272 18.56 -22.71 17.31
N ALA A 273 18.64 -22.07 18.46
CA ALA A 273 17.75 -22.38 19.58
C ALA A 273 17.08 -21.11 20.06
N MET A 274 15.83 -21.23 20.49
CA MET A 274 15.08 -20.20 21.16
C MET A 274 14.71 -20.67 22.55
N ILE A 275 15.24 -19.97 23.53
CA ILE A 275 15.03 -20.28 24.94
C ILE A 275 14.08 -19.24 25.51
N LEU A 276 12.96 -19.69 26.06
CA LEU A 276 12.08 -18.84 26.85
C LEU A 276 12.35 -19.07 28.32
N GLU A 277 12.85 -18.05 28.98
CA GLU A 277 12.99 -18.02 30.43
C GLU A 277 11.66 -17.65 31.08
N TYR A 278 11.42 -18.18 32.27
CA TYR A 278 10.14 -18.17 32.90
C TYR A 278 10.18 -17.98 34.39
N ASP A 279 9.45 -16.99 34.88
CA ASP A 279 9.19 -16.81 36.32
C ASP A 279 7.83 -17.44 36.69
N GLU A 280 7.83 -18.44 37.56
CA GLU A 280 6.62 -19.11 38.04
C GLU A 280 5.62 -18.18 38.72
N ALA A 281 6.09 -17.07 39.29
CA ALA A 281 5.24 -16.12 39.99
C ALA A 281 4.42 -15.24 39.04
N ASN A 282 4.80 -15.13 37.75
CA ASN A 282 4.20 -14.20 36.77
C ASN A 282 3.81 -14.92 35.45
N LYS A 283 2.92 -15.89 35.55
CA LYS A 283 2.58 -16.87 34.49
C LYS A 283 1.65 -16.41 33.37
N GLN A 284 1.42 -15.12 33.16
CA GLN A 284 0.51 -14.71 32.11
C GLN A 284 1.23 -14.58 30.77
N LEU A 285 0.80 -15.40 29.79
CA LEU A 285 1.31 -15.36 28.43
C LEU A 285 0.29 -14.72 27.50
N PHE A 286 0.71 -13.80 26.67
CA PHE A 286 -0.07 -13.25 25.58
C PHE A 286 0.36 -13.93 24.28
N THR A 287 -0.54 -14.67 23.66
CA THR A 287 -0.27 -15.48 22.46
C THR A 287 -1.15 -15.12 21.28
N SER A 288 -2.09 -14.18 21.46
CA SER A 288 -3.05 -13.83 20.40
C SER A 288 -2.35 -13.25 19.17
N LEU A 289 -2.72 -13.76 18.00
CA LEU A 289 -2.34 -13.26 16.68
C LEU A 289 -3.55 -12.70 15.92
N ALA A 290 -4.69 -12.54 16.61
CA ALA A 290 -5.90 -11.97 16.02
C ALA A 290 -5.68 -10.52 15.58
N ASP A 291 -6.37 -10.09 14.53
CA ASP A 291 -6.21 -8.75 13.94
C ASP A 291 -6.40 -7.62 14.97
N GLU A 292 -7.38 -7.74 15.86
CA GLU A 292 -7.65 -6.78 16.92
C GLU A 292 -6.56 -6.72 18.00
N ASP A 293 -5.80 -7.79 18.16
CA ASP A 293 -4.71 -7.92 19.11
C ASP A 293 -3.32 -7.82 18.45
N TRP A 294 -3.27 -7.86 17.12
CA TRP A 294 -1.99 -7.93 16.41
C TRP A 294 -1.04 -6.80 16.79
N TYR A 295 -1.58 -5.60 16.91
CA TYR A 295 -0.83 -4.43 17.35
C TYR A 295 -1.22 -4.06 18.80
N LYS A 296 -1.00 -4.96 19.73
CA LYS A 296 -1.37 -4.74 21.13
C LYS A 296 -0.46 -3.69 21.79
N THR A 297 -1.06 -2.61 22.31
CA THR A 297 -0.33 -1.51 22.94
C THR A 297 -0.53 -1.41 24.45
N ASP A 298 -1.43 -2.21 25.01
CA ASP A 298 -1.82 -2.21 26.43
C ASP A 298 -1.50 -3.54 27.12
N ILE A 299 -0.49 -4.25 26.64
CA ILE A 299 0.01 -5.47 27.30
C ILE A 299 0.52 -5.09 28.69
N GLN A 300 -0.07 -5.68 29.71
CA GLN A 300 0.35 -5.46 31.10
C GLN A 300 1.81 -5.85 31.30
N GLY A 301 2.55 -5.09 32.11
CA GLY A 301 3.98 -5.34 32.36
C GLY A 301 4.29 -6.70 33.00
N SER A 302 3.27 -7.37 33.58
CA SER A 302 3.36 -8.73 34.13
C SER A 302 3.02 -9.83 33.12
N VAL A 303 2.67 -9.49 31.87
CA VAL A 303 2.27 -10.41 30.83
C VAL A 303 3.37 -10.49 29.77
N LEU A 304 3.85 -11.70 29.48
CA LEU A 304 4.86 -11.94 28.46
C LEU A 304 4.20 -12.09 27.09
N ASP A 305 4.48 -11.19 26.17
CA ASP A 305 4.09 -11.35 24.75
C ASP A 305 5.04 -12.34 24.07
N VAL A 306 4.58 -13.57 23.88
CA VAL A 306 5.39 -14.66 23.31
C VAL A 306 5.86 -14.31 21.89
N HIS A 307 4.98 -13.78 21.04
CA HIS A 307 5.36 -13.40 19.68
C HIS A 307 6.43 -12.28 19.68
N GLY A 308 6.17 -11.20 20.41
CA GLY A 308 7.10 -10.05 20.45
C GLY A 308 8.45 -10.43 21.02
N LEU A 309 8.49 -11.20 22.10
CA LEU A 309 9.74 -11.66 22.70
C LEU A 309 10.53 -12.58 21.76
N VAL A 310 9.87 -13.60 21.20
CA VAL A 310 10.55 -14.52 20.26
C VAL A 310 11.03 -13.76 19.02
N MET A 311 10.26 -12.82 18.50
CA MET A 311 10.67 -11.99 17.37
C MET A 311 11.92 -11.16 17.69
N HIS A 312 12.03 -10.58 18.90
CA HIS A 312 13.20 -9.85 19.36
C HIS A 312 14.42 -10.77 19.48
N GLU A 313 14.30 -11.80 20.31
CA GLU A 313 15.42 -12.67 20.63
C GLU A 313 15.89 -13.48 19.40
N TYR A 314 14.94 -13.92 18.57
CA TYR A 314 15.30 -14.59 17.34
C TYR A 314 16.01 -13.65 16.35
N GLY A 315 15.74 -12.36 16.40
CA GLY A 315 16.48 -11.33 15.67
C GLY A 315 17.99 -11.36 15.96
N HIS A 316 18.39 -11.63 17.22
CA HIS A 316 19.81 -11.83 17.56
C HIS A 316 20.37 -13.09 16.89
N ALA A 317 19.60 -14.17 16.82
CA ALA A 317 20.03 -15.38 16.12
C ALA A 317 20.11 -15.18 14.60
N VAL A 318 19.23 -14.34 14.02
CA VAL A 318 19.20 -14.07 12.57
C VAL A 318 20.29 -13.09 12.16
N ALA A 319 20.48 -11.97 12.89
CA ALA A 319 21.30 -10.88 12.41
C ALA A 319 22.02 -10.06 13.49
N PHE A 320 21.34 -9.69 14.56
CA PHE A 320 21.78 -8.67 15.51
C PHE A 320 22.74 -9.22 16.56
N HIS A 321 23.86 -9.80 16.13
CA HIS A 321 24.86 -10.40 17.00
C HIS A 321 26.27 -10.27 16.41
N SER A 322 27.27 -10.28 17.30
CA SER A 322 28.70 -10.23 16.94
C SER A 322 29.20 -11.42 16.13
N ASP A 323 28.49 -12.54 16.10
CA ASP A 323 28.90 -13.72 15.33
C ASP A 323 28.81 -13.46 13.81
N TRP A 324 27.95 -12.55 13.36
CA TRP A 324 27.80 -12.19 11.97
C TRP A 324 28.92 -11.25 11.51
N ALA A 325 29.73 -11.71 10.56
CA ALA A 325 30.85 -10.91 10.06
C ALA A 325 30.40 -9.58 9.45
N GLY A 326 29.29 -9.59 8.68
CA GLY A 326 28.71 -8.39 8.10
C GLY A 326 28.16 -7.43 9.15
N MET A 327 27.56 -7.96 10.22
CA MET A 327 27.07 -7.13 11.32
C MET A 327 28.22 -6.47 12.10
N ARG A 328 29.33 -7.20 12.32
CA ARG A 328 30.55 -6.57 12.88
C ARG A 328 31.06 -5.44 11.99
N SER A 329 31.04 -5.62 10.66
CA SER A 329 31.44 -4.59 9.70
C SER A 329 30.49 -3.41 9.73
N TYR A 330 29.19 -3.65 9.81
CA TYR A 330 28.16 -2.61 9.96
C TYR A 330 28.40 -1.75 11.21
N VAL A 331 28.62 -2.40 12.36
CA VAL A 331 28.90 -1.71 13.65
C VAL A 331 30.22 -0.93 13.56
N ALA A 332 31.28 -1.53 13.02
CA ALA A 332 32.58 -0.87 12.85
C ALA A 332 32.50 0.33 11.90
N GLY A 333 31.60 0.29 10.91
CA GLY A 333 31.27 1.39 9.99
C GLY A 333 30.34 2.45 10.60
N GLY A 334 29.98 2.32 11.88
CA GLY A 334 29.09 3.28 12.56
C GLY A 334 27.65 3.27 12.05
N GLY A 335 27.19 2.15 11.48
CA GLY A 335 25.83 2.02 10.95
C GLY A 335 25.61 2.78 9.62
N ASN A 336 26.66 3.01 8.88
CA ASN A 336 26.62 3.80 7.62
C ASN A 336 26.41 2.88 6.41
N ASP A 337 25.32 2.15 6.41
CA ASP A 337 24.85 1.35 5.28
C ASP A 337 24.07 2.22 4.30
N PRO A 338 24.29 2.13 2.97
CA PRO A 338 23.62 2.99 1.98
C PRO A 338 22.09 2.93 2.05
N ASP A 339 21.48 1.75 2.20
CA ASP A 339 20.03 1.58 2.21
C ASP A 339 19.43 2.08 3.53
N VAL A 340 20.12 1.84 4.65
CA VAL A 340 19.75 2.37 5.97
C VAL A 340 19.81 3.90 5.95
N VAL A 341 20.89 4.48 5.41
CA VAL A 341 21.03 5.94 5.31
C VAL A 341 20.01 6.54 4.36
N ALA A 342 19.74 5.91 3.22
CA ALA A 342 18.70 6.36 2.29
C ALA A 342 17.32 6.37 2.95
N TYR A 343 17.01 5.35 3.77
CA TYR A 343 15.73 5.24 4.48
C TYR A 343 15.63 6.21 5.67
N GLN A 344 16.69 6.34 6.50
CA GLN A 344 16.66 7.14 7.73
C GLN A 344 17.17 8.57 7.57
N GLY A 345 17.81 8.91 6.45
CA GLY A 345 18.50 10.19 6.23
C GLY A 345 19.80 10.34 7.02
N ARG A 346 20.22 9.29 7.74
CA ARG A 346 21.42 9.26 8.58
C ARG A 346 21.86 7.83 8.86
N ALA A 347 23.12 7.67 9.27
CA ALA A 347 23.60 6.41 9.82
C ALA A 347 22.84 6.01 11.10
N VAL A 348 22.69 4.71 11.32
CA VAL A 348 22.01 4.13 12.50
C VAL A 348 22.99 3.19 13.22
N PRO A 349 23.89 3.70 14.07
CA PRO A 349 24.80 2.87 14.84
C PRO A 349 24.02 2.01 15.84
N LEU A 350 24.38 0.75 15.96
CA LEU A 350 23.82 -0.12 17.00
C LEU A 350 24.52 0.13 18.36
N ASP A 351 23.82 -0.15 19.45
CA ASP A 351 24.41 -0.12 20.78
C ASP A 351 25.36 -1.31 21.02
N GLY A 352 25.99 -1.36 22.19
CA GLY A 352 26.94 -2.42 22.56
C GLY A 352 26.36 -3.84 22.62
N SER A 353 25.03 -3.95 22.61
CA SER A 353 24.27 -5.21 22.58
C SER A 353 23.63 -5.47 21.22
N TYR A 354 24.06 -4.75 20.19
CA TYR A 354 23.55 -4.86 18.82
C TYR A 354 22.09 -4.46 18.64
N HIS A 355 21.57 -3.58 19.47
CA HIS A 355 20.22 -3.05 19.30
C HIS A 355 20.18 -1.74 18.51
N ILE A 356 19.07 -1.52 17.82
CA ILE A 356 18.74 -0.24 17.18
C ILE A 356 18.46 0.80 18.29
N PRO A 357 19.07 2.01 18.25
CA PRO A 357 18.83 3.04 19.26
C PRO A 357 17.36 3.43 19.35
N GLY A 358 16.87 3.68 20.57
CA GLY A 358 15.46 4.01 20.82
C GLY A 358 15.02 5.42 20.39
N ASP A 359 15.90 6.23 19.80
CA ASP A 359 15.63 7.59 19.33
C ASP A 359 15.19 7.66 17.87
N GLN A 360 14.99 6.50 17.22
CA GLN A 360 14.56 6.43 15.83
C GLN A 360 13.15 7.00 15.60
N PRO A 361 12.78 7.31 14.35
CA PRO A 361 11.43 7.75 14.00
C PRO A 361 10.33 6.82 14.51
N TYR A 362 9.14 7.33 14.61
CA TYR A 362 8.03 6.77 15.38
C TYR A 362 7.76 5.27 15.19
N TRP A 363 7.64 4.79 13.96
CA TRP A 363 7.39 3.34 13.73
C TRP A 363 8.60 2.46 14.03
N ASP A 364 9.82 3.00 13.86
CA ASP A 364 11.03 2.25 14.16
C ASP A 364 11.23 2.07 15.66
N ARG A 365 10.61 2.91 16.50
CA ARG A 365 10.54 2.71 17.96
C ARG A 365 9.70 1.49 18.35
N LEU A 366 8.90 0.96 17.44
CA LEU A 366 8.15 -0.28 17.63
C LEU A 366 8.99 -1.51 17.28
N SER A 367 10.17 -1.29 16.70
CA SER A 367 11.08 -2.39 16.34
C SER A 367 11.36 -3.27 17.54
N GLY A 368 11.21 -4.56 17.35
CA GLY A 368 11.67 -5.57 18.28
C GLY A 368 13.14 -5.47 18.57
N GLN A 369 13.93 -4.92 17.66
CA GLN A 369 15.38 -4.75 17.82
C GLN A 369 15.76 -3.39 18.41
N SER A 370 14.81 -2.62 18.93
CA SER A 370 15.08 -1.35 19.60
C SER A 370 15.58 -1.57 21.02
N GLY A 371 16.79 -1.07 21.31
CA GLY A 371 17.45 -1.18 22.60
C GLY A 371 16.86 -0.29 23.70
N GLY A 372 17.12 -0.67 24.92
CA GLY A 372 16.81 0.03 26.17
C GLY A 372 16.29 -0.93 27.26
N TRP A 373 16.54 -0.62 28.51
CA TRP A 373 16.15 -1.40 29.70
C TRP A 373 14.66 -1.77 29.80
N ASN A 374 13.87 -1.28 28.88
CA ASN A 374 12.43 -1.48 28.84
C ASN A 374 12.00 -2.60 27.90
N HIS A 375 12.95 -3.34 27.32
CA HIS A 375 12.66 -4.54 26.55
C HIS A 375 12.24 -5.72 27.46
N LEU A 376 12.59 -5.71 28.70
CA LEU A 376 12.24 -6.78 29.65
C LEU A 376 10.73 -6.86 29.95
N PHE A 377 10.01 -5.72 29.85
CA PHE A 377 8.57 -5.67 30.10
C PHE A 377 7.91 -4.68 29.12
N PRO A 378 7.81 -5.05 27.84
CA PRO A 378 7.15 -4.18 26.88
C PRO A 378 5.65 -4.07 27.22
N THR A 379 5.16 -2.86 27.36
CA THR A 379 3.72 -2.59 27.48
C THR A 379 3.01 -2.65 26.12
N ARG A 380 3.70 -3.12 25.11
CA ARG A 380 3.24 -3.24 23.74
C ARG A 380 3.98 -4.36 23.02
N ARG A 381 3.35 -4.92 21.99
CA ARG A 381 3.99 -5.90 21.11
C ARG A 381 5.16 -5.28 20.35
N TRP A 382 6.27 -5.97 20.33
CA TRP A 382 7.35 -5.69 19.41
C TRP A 382 7.03 -6.22 18.02
N MET A 383 7.36 -5.44 17.01
CA MET A 383 7.07 -5.77 15.63
C MET A 383 8.34 -5.64 14.78
N LEU A 384 8.36 -6.32 13.64
CA LEU A 384 9.34 -6.02 12.60
C LEU A 384 9.08 -4.64 12.02
N THR A 385 10.17 -3.95 11.72
CA THR A 385 10.13 -2.67 11.00
C THR A 385 10.99 -2.75 9.75
N LYS A 386 10.73 -1.88 8.79
CA LYS A 386 11.56 -1.77 7.59
C LYS A 386 13.04 -1.53 7.96
N LEU A 387 13.30 -0.69 8.95
CA LEU A 387 14.67 -0.44 9.43
C LEU A 387 15.34 -1.71 9.94
N ALA A 388 14.65 -2.50 10.79
CA ALA A 388 15.22 -3.73 11.33
C ALA A 388 15.63 -4.70 10.21
N LEU A 389 14.84 -4.80 9.16
CA LEU A 389 15.12 -5.66 8.00
C LEU A 389 16.29 -5.13 7.14
N LEU A 390 16.35 -3.81 6.89
CA LEU A 390 17.47 -3.19 6.19
C LEU A 390 18.80 -3.37 6.96
N VAL A 391 18.77 -3.26 8.28
CA VAL A 391 19.96 -3.54 9.10
C VAL A 391 20.31 -5.03 9.05
N ALA A 392 19.32 -5.93 9.15
CA ALA A 392 19.52 -7.37 9.12
C ALA A 392 20.15 -7.88 7.81
N GLU A 393 19.91 -7.20 6.68
CA GLU A 393 20.54 -7.54 5.40
C GLU A 393 22.07 -7.53 5.48
N ASN A 394 22.66 -6.71 6.35
CA ASN A 394 24.10 -6.67 6.58
C ASN A 394 24.66 -7.98 7.19
N ALA A 395 23.82 -8.82 7.77
CA ALA A 395 24.23 -10.16 8.21
C ALA A 395 24.41 -11.16 7.04
N GLY A 396 24.09 -10.77 5.81
CA GLY A 396 24.22 -11.58 4.61
C GLY A 396 22.92 -12.17 4.08
N TRP A 397 21.78 -11.67 4.58
CA TRP A 397 20.48 -11.95 4.03
C TRP A 397 20.23 -11.09 2.78
N THR A 398 19.37 -11.57 1.88
CA THR A 398 18.91 -10.79 0.73
C THR A 398 17.45 -10.45 0.96
N LEU A 399 17.11 -9.17 0.97
CA LEU A 399 15.71 -8.74 1.04
C LEU A 399 15.00 -8.96 -0.29
N ASN A 400 13.74 -9.35 -0.22
CA ASN A 400 12.86 -9.39 -1.38
C ASN A 400 12.46 -7.96 -1.76
N ARG A 401 13.18 -7.41 -2.74
CA ARG A 401 12.99 -6.03 -3.23
C ARG A 401 11.74 -5.87 -4.11
N ASP A 402 11.05 -6.95 -4.44
CA ASP A 402 9.77 -6.89 -5.17
C ASP A 402 8.56 -6.66 -4.24
N LEU A 403 8.75 -6.78 -2.92
CA LEU A 403 7.72 -6.45 -1.94
C LEU A 403 7.57 -4.93 -1.78
N THR A 404 6.32 -4.47 -1.69
CA THR A 404 5.97 -3.03 -1.66
C THR A 404 6.80 -2.19 -0.67
N PRO A 405 7.10 -2.63 0.58
CA PRO A 405 7.91 -1.84 1.50
C PRO A 405 9.34 -1.57 1.03
N PHE A 406 9.89 -2.42 0.17
CA PHE A 406 11.27 -2.33 -0.34
C PHE A 406 11.36 -1.97 -1.82
N LEU A 407 10.23 -2.05 -2.53
CA LEU A 407 10.18 -1.72 -3.94
C LEU A 407 10.29 -0.21 -4.12
N GLU A 408 11.34 0.22 -4.82
CA GLU A 408 11.53 1.63 -5.12
C GLU A 408 10.39 2.19 -5.98
N PRO A 409 9.94 3.43 -5.72
CA PRO A 409 8.89 4.03 -6.52
C PRO A 409 9.33 4.17 -7.97
N SER A 410 8.44 3.88 -8.90
CA SER A 410 8.70 4.03 -10.33
C SER A 410 7.44 4.43 -11.09
N ILE A 411 7.58 5.32 -12.08
CA ILE A 411 6.48 5.70 -12.98
C ILE A 411 6.39 4.64 -14.07
N THR A 412 5.33 3.84 -14.05
CA THR A 412 5.14 2.72 -14.99
C THR A 412 4.53 3.15 -16.33
N THR A 413 3.76 4.25 -16.36
CA THR A 413 3.29 4.84 -17.63
C THR A 413 4.49 5.18 -18.51
N THR A 414 4.53 4.65 -19.73
CA THR A 414 5.64 4.84 -20.68
C THR A 414 5.37 5.87 -21.76
N SER A 415 4.10 6.08 -22.11
CA SER A 415 3.66 7.00 -23.16
C SER A 415 2.28 7.56 -22.85
N LEU A 416 1.94 8.64 -23.49
CA LEU A 416 0.61 9.28 -23.38
C LEU A 416 -0.13 9.14 -24.69
N PRO A 417 -1.46 8.83 -24.68
CA PRO A 417 -2.28 8.88 -25.86
C PRO A 417 -2.28 10.27 -26.49
N GLN A 418 -2.45 10.34 -27.81
CA GLN A 418 -2.56 11.61 -28.51
C GLN A 418 -3.84 12.36 -28.07
N ALA A 419 -3.73 13.66 -27.84
CA ALA A 419 -4.85 14.53 -27.56
C ALA A 419 -5.32 15.26 -28.83
N THR A 420 -6.56 15.78 -28.79
CA THR A 420 -7.15 16.56 -29.87
C THR A 420 -7.54 17.95 -29.33
N PRO A 421 -7.18 19.06 -29.99
CA PRO A 421 -7.60 20.40 -29.57
C PRO A 421 -9.12 20.50 -29.47
N GLY A 422 -9.62 21.12 -28.42
CA GLY A 422 -11.05 21.30 -28.17
C GLY A 422 -11.82 20.07 -27.70
N SER A 423 -11.15 18.90 -27.59
CA SER A 423 -11.74 17.67 -27.05
C SER A 423 -11.26 17.42 -25.62
N ALA A 424 -12.14 16.87 -24.77
CA ALA A 424 -11.75 16.49 -23.42
C ALA A 424 -10.67 15.39 -23.45
N TYR A 425 -9.64 15.57 -22.65
CA TYR A 425 -8.55 14.63 -22.47
C TYR A 425 -8.51 14.16 -21.01
N ARG A 426 -8.30 12.86 -20.83
CA ARG A 426 -8.09 12.27 -19.50
C ARG A 426 -7.12 11.10 -19.62
N GLN A 427 -6.02 11.16 -18.89
CA GLN A 427 -5.07 10.08 -18.74
C GLN A 427 -4.52 10.08 -17.32
N THR A 428 -4.55 8.93 -16.65
CA THR A 428 -3.95 8.79 -15.31
C THR A 428 -2.59 8.14 -15.45
N LEU A 429 -1.59 8.75 -14.82
CA LEU A 429 -0.26 8.20 -14.73
C LEU A 429 -0.26 7.07 -13.69
N ALA A 430 0.37 5.96 -14.03
CA ALA A 430 0.52 4.80 -13.15
C ALA A 430 1.92 4.76 -12.57
N ALA A 431 2.00 4.29 -11.33
CA ALA A 431 3.26 4.07 -10.62
C ALA A 431 3.19 2.79 -9.78
N ARG A 432 4.34 2.29 -9.36
CA ARG A 432 4.48 1.17 -8.43
C ARG A 432 5.61 1.44 -7.44
N GLY A 433 5.61 0.71 -6.31
CA GLY A 433 6.66 0.79 -5.29
C GLY A 433 6.55 2.01 -4.38
N GLY A 434 7.40 2.10 -3.40
CA GLY A 434 7.34 3.11 -2.35
C GLY A 434 6.12 2.99 -1.44
N VAL A 435 5.87 4.02 -0.66
CA VAL A 435 4.64 4.15 0.14
C VAL A 435 3.56 4.80 -0.74
N PRO A 436 2.48 4.09 -1.13
CA PRO A 436 1.47 4.61 -2.03
C PRO A 436 0.81 5.89 -1.51
N PHE A 437 0.03 6.54 -2.41
CA PHE A 437 -0.54 7.88 -2.27
C PHE A 437 0.48 8.99 -2.57
N TYR A 438 1.00 8.87 -3.73
CA TYR A 438 2.05 9.70 -4.30
C TYR A 438 1.70 11.18 -4.42
N ASP A 439 2.74 12.01 -4.49
CA ASP A 439 2.65 13.41 -4.92
C ASP A 439 3.20 13.54 -6.34
N TRP A 440 2.32 13.89 -7.27
CA TRP A 440 2.64 14.07 -8.67
C TRP A 440 2.86 15.54 -8.99
N GLN A 441 3.98 15.89 -9.61
CA GLN A 441 4.30 17.26 -9.98
C GLN A 441 4.92 17.35 -11.37
N VAL A 442 4.58 18.42 -12.11
CA VAL A 442 5.34 18.80 -13.30
C VAL A 442 6.53 19.65 -12.84
N THR A 443 7.74 19.16 -13.07
CA THR A 443 8.99 19.81 -12.62
C THR A 443 9.85 20.36 -13.75
N GLY A 444 9.50 20.04 -15.00
CA GLY A 444 10.17 20.57 -16.20
C GLY A 444 9.24 20.65 -17.39
N GLY A 445 9.43 21.61 -18.26
CA GLY A 445 8.53 21.86 -19.37
C GLY A 445 7.13 22.33 -18.92
N SER A 446 6.13 22.12 -19.76
CA SER A 446 4.73 22.47 -19.45
C SER A 446 3.74 21.54 -20.15
N LEU A 447 2.63 21.25 -19.50
CA LEU A 447 1.47 20.61 -20.13
C LEU A 447 0.90 21.51 -21.24
N PRO A 448 0.25 20.93 -22.24
CA PRO A 448 -0.56 21.72 -23.18
C PRO A 448 -1.51 22.66 -22.44
N ALA A 449 -1.67 23.88 -22.94
CA ALA A 449 -2.63 24.84 -22.38
C ALA A 449 -4.05 24.22 -22.36
N GLY A 450 -4.74 24.33 -21.21
CA GLY A 450 -6.03 23.72 -20.96
C GLY A 450 -6.00 22.34 -20.31
N LEU A 451 -4.78 21.76 -20.10
CA LEU A 451 -4.60 20.54 -19.31
C LEU A 451 -3.95 20.83 -17.95
N SER A 452 -4.31 20.04 -16.97
CA SER A 452 -3.71 20.08 -15.62
C SER A 452 -3.41 18.66 -15.13
N LEU A 453 -2.37 18.54 -14.28
CA LEU A 453 -2.04 17.33 -13.56
C LEU A 453 -2.59 17.41 -12.14
N ASP A 454 -3.39 16.44 -11.76
CA ASP A 454 -3.86 16.29 -10.38
C ASP A 454 -2.74 15.66 -9.54
N ARG A 455 -2.33 16.37 -8.49
CA ARG A 455 -1.22 15.98 -7.62
C ARG A 455 -1.49 14.73 -6.78
N PHE A 456 -2.77 14.38 -6.54
CA PHE A 456 -3.14 13.23 -5.70
C PHE A 456 -3.32 11.96 -6.52
N THR A 457 -3.89 12.08 -7.71
CA THR A 457 -4.29 10.93 -8.53
C THR A 457 -3.34 10.65 -9.68
N GLY A 458 -2.49 11.62 -10.06
CA GLY A 458 -1.68 11.54 -11.27
C GLY A 458 -2.49 11.71 -12.56
N ALA A 459 -3.76 12.14 -12.46
CA ALA A 459 -4.61 12.33 -13.61
C ALA A 459 -4.26 13.62 -14.36
N ILE A 460 -3.96 13.51 -15.65
CA ILE A 460 -3.85 14.63 -16.58
C ILE A 460 -5.22 14.82 -17.23
N THR A 461 -5.87 15.95 -16.95
CA THR A 461 -7.25 16.21 -17.39
C THR A 461 -7.41 17.61 -17.94
N GLY A 462 -8.44 17.82 -18.77
CA GLY A 462 -8.83 19.11 -19.32
C GLY A 462 -9.11 19.06 -20.81
N THR A 463 -9.10 20.22 -21.45
CA THR A 463 -9.33 20.34 -22.91
C THR A 463 -8.17 21.14 -23.50
N PRO A 464 -7.25 20.52 -24.25
CA PRO A 464 -6.12 21.23 -24.83
C PRO A 464 -6.61 22.22 -25.88
N THR A 465 -6.03 23.43 -25.90
CA THR A 465 -6.47 24.53 -26.77
C THR A 465 -5.64 24.70 -28.02
N ALA A 466 -4.43 24.12 -28.08
CA ALA A 466 -3.50 24.28 -29.19
C ALA A 466 -2.89 22.95 -29.61
N ALA A 467 -2.73 22.77 -30.92
CA ALA A 467 -1.99 21.64 -31.49
C ALA A 467 -0.48 21.82 -31.30
N GLY A 468 0.25 20.73 -31.23
CA GLY A 468 1.70 20.71 -31.09
C GLY A 468 2.22 19.50 -30.34
N ALA A 469 3.53 19.37 -30.22
CA ALA A 469 4.19 18.40 -29.36
C ALA A 469 4.67 19.11 -28.08
N PHE A 470 4.21 18.68 -26.94
CA PHE A 470 4.51 19.29 -25.64
C PHE A 470 5.31 18.29 -24.82
N THR A 471 6.55 18.67 -24.52
CA THR A 471 7.45 17.85 -23.69
C THR A 471 7.48 18.43 -22.28
N PHE A 472 7.26 17.56 -21.29
CA PHE A 472 7.27 17.93 -19.87
C PHE A 472 7.77 16.75 -19.02
N THR A 473 8.35 17.09 -17.87
CA THR A 473 8.84 16.11 -16.90
C THR A 473 7.91 16.05 -15.71
N VAL A 474 7.47 14.84 -15.39
CA VAL A 474 6.67 14.57 -14.19
C VAL A 474 7.58 13.93 -13.15
N GLN A 475 7.50 14.43 -11.94
CA GLN A 475 8.14 13.88 -10.76
C GLN A 475 7.08 13.19 -9.89
N LEU A 476 7.47 12.05 -9.34
CA LEU A 476 6.73 11.26 -8.35
C LEU A 476 7.49 11.28 -7.03
N ARG A 477 6.80 11.60 -5.94
CA ARG A 477 7.26 11.42 -4.56
C ARG A 477 6.26 10.57 -3.81
N ASP A 478 6.74 9.78 -2.87
CA ASP A 478 5.91 8.99 -1.96
C ASP A 478 5.96 9.53 -0.52
N TYR A 479 5.29 8.87 0.43
CA TYR A 479 5.30 9.25 1.83
C TYR A 479 6.57 8.81 2.58
N ASP A 480 7.42 8.00 1.99
CA ASP A 480 8.74 7.74 2.52
C ASP A 480 9.59 9.02 2.31
N ARG A 481 9.79 9.78 3.37
CA ARG A 481 10.51 11.06 3.32
C ARG A 481 11.91 10.95 2.76
N LEU A 482 12.45 9.76 2.80
CA LEU A 482 13.84 9.49 2.46
C LEU A 482 13.97 8.85 1.08
N SER A 483 12.85 8.48 0.44
CA SER A 483 12.92 7.99 -0.92
C SER A 483 13.31 9.10 -1.89
N THR A 484 14.17 8.76 -2.83
CA THR A 484 14.60 9.68 -3.88
C THR A 484 13.45 9.90 -4.86
N PRO A 485 13.03 11.15 -5.12
CA PRO A 485 11.98 11.42 -6.10
C PRO A 485 12.32 10.85 -7.47
N VAL A 486 11.34 10.21 -8.10
CA VAL A 486 11.48 9.63 -9.43
C VAL A 486 10.90 10.57 -10.48
N SER A 487 11.60 10.74 -11.58
CA SER A 487 11.14 11.63 -12.65
C SER A 487 11.08 10.89 -13.98
N ARG A 488 10.07 11.24 -14.80
CA ARG A 488 9.95 10.76 -16.16
C ARG A 488 9.51 11.88 -17.09
N THR A 489 10.17 11.97 -18.25
CA THR A 489 9.81 12.94 -19.29
C THR A 489 8.82 12.29 -20.25
N PHE A 490 7.74 13.01 -20.53
CA PHE A 490 6.71 12.65 -21.50
C PHE A 490 6.65 13.66 -22.63
N THR A 491 6.28 13.19 -23.80
CA THR A 491 5.85 14.06 -24.90
C THR A 491 4.39 13.75 -25.20
N LEU A 492 3.51 14.74 -25.00
CA LEU A 492 2.11 14.66 -25.40
C LEU A 492 1.93 15.37 -26.72
N THR A 493 1.57 14.62 -27.75
CA THR A 493 1.20 15.18 -29.04
C THR A 493 -0.27 15.58 -29.02
N VAL A 494 -0.53 16.87 -29.21
CA VAL A 494 -1.87 17.40 -29.49
C VAL A 494 -1.96 17.58 -31.00
N GLY A 495 -2.68 16.66 -31.68
CA GLY A 495 -2.77 16.67 -33.16
C GLY A 495 -3.50 17.91 -33.66
N ALA A 496 -3.17 18.36 -34.86
CA ALA A 496 -3.94 19.42 -35.56
C ALA A 496 -5.30 18.82 -35.93
N GLY A 497 -6.31 19.03 -35.07
CA GLY A 497 -7.69 18.65 -35.33
C GLY A 497 -7.85 17.22 -35.87
N GLY A 498 -7.27 16.24 -35.17
CA GLY A 498 -7.35 14.83 -35.56
C GLY A 498 -8.77 14.29 -35.38
N ALA A 499 -9.16 13.40 -36.26
CA ALA A 499 -10.46 12.79 -36.38
C ALA A 499 -11.20 12.60 -35.03
N THR A 500 -12.38 13.15 -34.92
CA THR A 500 -13.29 12.96 -33.80
C THR A 500 -13.47 11.48 -33.53
N ASN A 501 -13.30 11.04 -32.29
CA ASN A 501 -13.65 9.67 -31.91
C ASN A 501 -15.15 9.46 -32.05
N LEU A 502 -15.55 8.78 -33.10
CA LEU A 502 -16.95 8.53 -33.45
C LEU A 502 -17.55 7.39 -32.58
N ALA A 503 -16.73 6.59 -31.89
CA ALA A 503 -17.19 5.47 -31.07
C ALA A 503 -18.13 5.95 -29.93
N ALA A 504 -17.85 7.10 -29.31
CA ALA A 504 -18.67 7.66 -28.23
C ALA A 504 -20.16 7.89 -28.63
N SER A 505 -20.44 8.05 -29.92
CA SER A 505 -21.81 8.23 -30.44
C SER A 505 -22.47 6.92 -30.91
N ALA A 506 -21.79 5.79 -30.79
CA ALA A 506 -22.30 4.49 -31.20
C ALA A 506 -23.02 3.76 -30.06
N THR A 507 -23.92 2.85 -30.41
CA THR A 507 -24.50 1.87 -29.47
C THR A 507 -23.62 0.63 -29.47
N PRO A 508 -23.03 0.24 -28.33
CA PRO A 508 -22.19 -0.96 -28.25
C PRO A 508 -23.04 -2.23 -28.10
N SER A 509 -22.56 -3.32 -28.68
CA SER A 509 -23.09 -4.68 -28.49
C SER A 509 -21.98 -5.72 -28.60
N ALA A 510 -22.23 -6.96 -28.16
CA ALA A 510 -21.23 -8.01 -28.14
C ALA A 510 -21.84 -9.41 -28.32
N SER A 511 -21.00 -10.37 -28.71
CA SER A 511 -21.39 -11.79 -28.82
C SER A 511 -21.79 -12.42 -27.48
N HIS A 512 -21.08 -12.03 -26.43
CA HIS A 512 -21.32 -12.43 -25.04
C HIS A 512 -20.75 -11.36 -24.12
N THR A 513 -21.32 -11.22 -22.92
CA THR A 513 -20.81 -10.35 -21.86
C THR A 513 -20.93 -11.12 -20.55
N SER A 514 -19.82 -11.21 -19.81
CA SER A 514 -19.79 -11.85 -18.48
C SER A 514 -20.77 -11.17 -17.53
N ALA A 515 -21.29 -11.91 -16.57
CA ALA A 515 -22.36 -11.44 -15.68
C ALA A 515 -21.97 -10.21 -14.82
N TRP A 516 -20.69 -10.00 -14.58
CA TRP A 516 -20.15 -8.89 -13.77
C TRP A 516 -19.44 -7.81 -14.60
N GLU A 517 -19.59 -7.83 -15.92
CA GLU A 517 -18.97 -6.89 -16.84
C GLU A 517 -20.03 -6.17 -17.67
N SER A 518 -19.62 -5.18 -18.43
CA SER A 518 -20.56 -4.32 -19.17
C SER A 518 -20.07 -4.03 -20.57
N VAL A 519 -20.94 -4.24 -21.55
CA VAL A 519 -20.70 -3.83 -22.92
C VAL A 519 -20.52 -2.31 -23.08
N ALA A 520 -21.05 -1.51 -22.15
CA ALA A 520 -20.88 -0.07 -22.15
C ALA A 520 -19.43 0.39 -21.93
N ALA A 521 -18.55 -0.47 -21.47
CA ALA A 521 -17.11 -0.22 -21.39
C ALA A 521 -16.46 0.01 -22.76
N LEU A 522 -17.07 -0.50 -23.84
CA LEU A 522 -16.46 -0.46 -25.17
C LEU A 522 -16.31 0.96 -25.74
N ASN A 523 -17.07 1.94 -25.22
CA ASN A 523 -17.05 3.31 -25.72
C ASN A 523 -17.49 4.35 -24.67
N ASP A 524 -17.19 4.10 -23.40
CA ASP A 524 -17.54 5.02 -22.31
C ASP A 524 -16.60 6.23 -22.22
N GLY A 525 -15.53 6.24 -23.00
CA GLY A 525 -14.58 7.34 -23.09
C GLY A 525 -13.58 7.38 -21.95
N ILE A 526 -13.53 6.33 -21.13
CA ILE A 526 -12.54 6.19 -20.03
C ILE A 526 -11.28 5.53 -20.59
N ASP A 527 -10.19 6.29 -20.65
CA ASP A 527 -8.90 5.73 -21.03
C ASP A 527 -8.35 4.86 -19.90
N PRO A 528 -8.11 3.54 -20.13
CA PRO A 528 -7.66 2.65 -19.08
C PRO A 528 -6.22 2.96 -18.65
N PRO A 529 -5.89 2.88 -17.34
CA PRO A 529 -4.52 3.05 -16.86
C PRO A 529 -3.60 1.87 -17.21
N SER A 530 -4.17 0.67 -17.37
CA SER A 530 -3.46 -0.57 -17.69
C SER A 530 -4.44 -1.62 -18.23
N SER A 531 -3.93 -2.68 -18.83
CA SER A 531 -4.74 -3.79 -19.34
C SER A 531 -5.44 -4.62 -18.26
N ASN A 532 -4.96 -4.59 -17.02
CA ASN A 532 -5.57 -5.25 -15.87
C ASN A 532 -6.48 -4.32 -15.04
N ASP A 533 -6.97 -3.24 -15.62
CA ASP A 533 -7.87 -2.30 -14.93
C ASP A 533 -9.18 -3.00 -14.53
N THR A 534 -9.35 -3.20 -13.22
CA THR A 534 -10.56 -3.76 -12.61
C THR A 534 -11.39 -2.72 -11.87
N VAL A 535 -10.93 -1.46 -11.84
CA VAL A 535 -11.60 -0.34 -11.17
C VAL A 535 -12.65 0.30 -12.08
N ASN A 536 -12.29 0.53 -13.33
CA ASN A 536 -13.20 1.07 -14.34
C ASN A 536 -14.04 -0.06 -14.97
N ARG A 537 -15.04 0.35 -15.76
CA ARG A 537 -15.84 -0.61 -16.51
C ARG A 537 -14.96 -1.36 -17.50
N ARG A 538 -15.26 -2.64 -17.67
CA ARG A 538 -14.60 -3.52 -18.62
C ARG A 538 -15.62 -4.42 -19.28
N TRP A 539 -15.31 -4.90 -20.46
CA TRP A 539 -16.03 -5.94 -21.15
C TRP A 539 -15.15 -7.18 -21.31
N GLY A 540 -15.70 -8.34 -21.04
CA GLY A 540 -15.03 -9.63 -21.20
C GLY A 540 -16.02 -10.74 -21.50
N THR A 541 -15.53 -11.84 -22.03
CA THR A 541 -16.37 -12.95 -22.52
C THR A 541 -16.38 -14.16 -21.61
N TRP A 542 -15.80 -14.09 -20.42
CA TRP A 542 -15.75 -15.23 -19.51
C TRP A 542 -17.15 -15.79 -19.21
N PRO A 543 -17.37 -17.14 -19.25
CA PRO A 543 -16.37 -18.18 -19.50
C PRO A 543 -16.24 -18.58 -20.99
N GLN A 544 -16.76 -17.78 -21.91
CA GLN A 544 -16.78 -18.10 -23.34
C GLN A 544 -15.41 -17.93 -23.99
N THR A 545 -15.03 -18.91 -24.81
CA THR A 545 -13.81 -18.92 -25.62
C THR A 545 -14.16 -19.04 -27.10
N GLY A 546 -13.15 -19.17 -27.97
CA GLY A 546 -13.33 -19.22 -29.43
C GLY A 546 -13.45 -17.84 -30.05
N THR A 547 -14.21 -17.71 -31.13
CA THR A 547 -14.40 -16.44 -31.81
C THR A 547 -15.47 -15.62 -31.10
N GLN A 548 -15.06 -14.45 -30.62
CA GLN A 548 -15.92 -13.47 -29.94
C GLN A 548 -15.89 -12.16 -30.71
N TRP A 549 -16.91 -11.32 -30.48
CA TRP A 549 -16.93 -9.99 -31.12
C TRP A 549 -17.57 -8.93 -30.22
N ALA A 550 -17.06 -7.70 -30.38
CA ALA A 550 -17.62 -6.46 -29.88
C ALA A 550 -17.96 -5.53 -31.06
N GLU A 551 -19.08 -4.85 -31.03
CA GLU A 551 -19.57 -4.05 -32.16
C GLU A 551 -20.06 -2.67 -31.72
N LEU A 552 -19.74 -1.68 -32.53
CA LEU A 552 -20.24 -0.31 -32.43
C LEU A 552 -21.22 -0.06 -33.59
N THR A 553 -22.46 0.36 -33.29
CA THR A 553 -23.51 0.64 -34.28
C THR A 553 -23.92 2.11 -34.23
N TRP A 554 -23.90 2.79 -35.36
CA TRP A 554 -24.34 4.16 -35.54
C TRP A 554 -25.69 4.24 -36.22
N PRO A 555 -26.53 5.23 -35.92
CA PRO A 555 -27.84 5.41 -36.56
C PRO A 555 -27.73 5.81 -38.04
N SER A 556 -26.57 6.30 -38.48
CA SER A 556 -26.28 6.66 -39.88
C SER A 556 -24.83 6.29 -40.22
N ALA A 557 -24.55 6.07 -41.49
CA ALA A 557 -23.23 5.70 -41.96
C ALA A 557 -22.16 6.73 -41.52
N ARG A 558 -21.01 6.22 -41.08
CA ARG A 558 -19.80 6.97 -40.72
C ARG A 558 -18.68 6.56 -41.66
N THR A 559 -17.89 7.52 -42.08
CA THR A 559 -16.66 7.24 -42.81
C THR A 559 -15.55 7.06 -41.78
N LEU A 560 -14.93 5.88 -41.74
CA LEU A 560 -13.85 5.53 -40.80
C LEU A 560 -12.55 5.30 -41.56
N ARG A 561 -11.41 5.70 -40.96
CA ARG A 561 -10.06 5.52 -41.51
C ARG A 561 -9.11 4.86 -40.49
N SER A 562 -9.47 4.84 -39.22
CA SER A 562 -8.70 4.10 -38.20
C SER A 562 -9.58 3.73 -37.02
N ALA A 563 -9.16 2.70 -36.30
CA ALA A 563 -9.74 2.32 -35.01
C ALA A 563 -8.63 1.87 -34.06
N GLU A 564 -8.92 1.96 -32.79
CA GLU A 564 -8.02 1.57 -31.70
C GLU A 564 -8.79 0.71 -30.70
N VAL A 565 -8.12 -0.32 -30.17
CA VAL A 565 -8.66 -1.16 -29.11
C VAL A 565 -7.70 -1.19 -27.93
N TYR A 566 -8.23 -1.18 -26.71
CA TYR A 566 -7.47 -1.42 -25.51
C TYR A 566 -7.90 -2.77 -24.92
N PHE A 567 -6.99 -3.73 -24.84
CA PHE A 567 -7.30 -5.07 -24.35
C PHE A 567 -7.42 -5.12 -22.85
N PHE A 568 -8.37 -5.93 -22.36
CA PHE A 568 -8.46 -6.34 -20.96
C PHE A 568 -7.75 -7.67 -20.79
N ASP A 569 -6.86 -7.75 -19.80
CA ASP A 569 -6.12 -8.96 -19.41
C ASP A 569 -5.94 -8.96 -17.89
N ASP A 570 -6.68 -9.83 -17.17
CA ASP A 570 -6.63 -9.95 -15.72
C ASP A 570 -5.54 -10.94 -15.24
N GLY A 571 -4.75 -11.47 -16.16
CA GLY A 571 -3.74 -12.46 -15.86
C GLY A 571 -4.27 -13.87 -15.59
N GLN A 572 -5.61 -14.07 -15.57
CA GLN A 572 -6.26 -15.31 -15.18
C GLN A 572 -7.32 -15.79 -16.19
N GLY A 573 -8.57 -15.37 -15.99
CA GLY A 573 -9.72 -15.84 -16.79
C GLY A 573 -9.89 -15.14 -18.12
N VAL A 574 -9.45 -13.90 -18.22
CA VAL A 574 -9.48 -13.07 -19.43
C VAL A 574 -8.06 -12.71 -19.84
N ARG A 575 -7.67 -13.04 -21.08
CA ARG A 575 -6.31 -12.87 -21.59
C ARG A 575 -6.30 -12.18 -22.94
N LEU A 576 -5.13 -11.72 -23.37
CA LEU A 576 -4.95 -11.23 -24.73
C LEU A 576 -5.47 -12.24 -25.75
N PRO A 577 -6.12 -11.78 -26.84
CA PRO A 577 -6.55 -12.67 -27.91
C PRO A 577 -5.35 -13.29 -28.65
N ALA A 578 -5.52 -14.51 -29.16
CA ALA A 578 -4.53 -15.13 -30.05
C ALA A 578 -4.41 -14.36 -31.39
N SER A 579 -5.52 -13.78 -31.84
CA SER A 579 -5.59 -12.86 -32.97
C SER A 579 -6.83 -12.00 -32.89
N TRP A 580 -6.82 -10.90 -33.61
CA TRP A 580 -7.99 -10.07 -33.77
C TRP A 580 -8.01 -9.40 -35.12
N LYS A 581 -9.20 -8.91 -35.53
CA LYS A 581 -9.41 -8.12 -36.76
C LYS A 581 -10.60 -7.18 -36.60
N LEU A 582 -10.67 -6.22 -37.50
CA LEU A 582 -11.84 -5.37 -37.67
C LEU A 582 -12.68 -5.85 -38.85
N GLN A 583 -13.99 -5.75 -38.69
CA GLN A 583 -14.97 -5.93 -39.75
C GLN A 583 -15.90 -4.73 -39.82
N TYR A 584 -16.31 -4.34 -41.00
CA TYR A 584 -17.32 -3.30 -41.19
C TYR A 584 -18.52 -3.84 -41.96
N TRP A 585 -19.70 -3.30 -41.67
CA TRP A 585 -20.91 -3.65 -42.40
C TRP A 585 -20.95 -2.89 -43.71
N ASN A 586 -20.94 -3.59 -44.84
CA ASN A 586 -20.93 -3.01 -46.19
C ASN A 586 -22.33 -2.76 -46.76
N GLY A 587 -23.38 -2.95 -45.95
CA GLY A 587 -24.79 -2.86 -46.36
C GLY A 587 -25.48 -4.22 -46.52
N SER A 588 -24.71 -5.31 -46.66
CA SER A 588 -25.23 -6.66 -46.84
C SER A 588 -24.54 -7.73 -45.98
N THR A 589 -23.23 -7.61 -45.82
CA THR A 589 -22.43 -8.55 -45.06
C THR A 589 -21.30 -7.82 -44.31
N TYR A 590 -20.66 -8.50 -43.36
CA TYR A 590 -19.43 -8.02 -42.76
C TYR A 590 -18.24 -8.31 -43.66
N ALA A 591 -17.50 -7.27 -44.01
CA ALA A 591 -16.26 -7.35 -44.76
C ALA A 591 -15.06 -7.11 -43.82
N ASP A 592 -13.98 -7.84 -43.98
CA ASP A 592 -12.75 -7.65 -43.22
C ASP A 592 -12.09 -6.31 -43.61
N VAL A 593 -11.61 -5.59 -42.61
CA VAL A 593 -10.77 -4.41 -42.83
C VAL A 593 -9.34 -4.87 -43.06
N PRO A 594 -8.72 -4.57 -44.20
CA PRO A 594 -7.31 -4.88 -44.42
C PRO A 594 -6.42 -4.07 -43.46
N GLY A 595 -5.42 -4.71 -42.85
CA GLY A 595 -4.51 -4.01 -41.95
C GLY A 595 -3.61 -4.95 -41.16
N THR A 596 -2.68 -4.33 -40.41
CA THR A 596 -1.87 -5.02 -39.41
C THR A 596 -2.54 -4.83 -38.04
N TYR A 597 -2.71 -5.93 -37.34
CA TYR A 597 -3.43 -6.00 -36.06
C TYR A 597 -2.46 -6.25 -34.92
N PRO A 598 -1.88 -5.20 -34.31
CA PRO A 598 -0.96 -5.36 -33.18
C PRO A 598 -1.69 -5.93 -31.95
N ILE A 599 -0.96 -6.69 -31.13
CA ILE A 599 -1.45 -7.20 -29.83
C ILE A 599 -0.42 -6.82 -28.78
N ALA A 600 -0.74 -5.84 -27.96
CA ALA A 600 0.13 -5.38 -26.90
C ALA A 600 -0.69 -4.95 -25.67
N LEU A 601 -0.12 -5.20 -24.49
CA LEU A 601 -0.65 -4.76 -23.21
C LEU A 601 -0.41 -3.25 -22.99
N ASP A 602 -1.19 -2.67 -22.11
CA ASP A 602 -1.04 -1.33 -21.52
C ASP A 602 -0.97 -0.19 -22.54
N ARG A 603 -1.63 -0.37 -23.67
CA ARG A 603 -1.76 0.66 -24.72
C ARG A 603 -2.89 0.38 -25.69
N TYR A 604 -3.28 1.43 -26.43
CA TYR A 604 -4.12 1.28 -27.60
C TYR A 604 -3.41 0.56 -28.74
N ASN A 605 -4.09 -0.42 -29.31
CA ASN A 605 -3.67 -1.19 -30.47
C ASN A 605 -4.38 -0.62 -31.69
N ARG A 606 -3.68 0.23 -32.46
CA ARG A 606 -4.25 1.01 -33.58
C ARG A 606 -4.14 0.28 -34.90
N VAL A 607 -5.21 0.35 -35.69
CA VAL A 607 -5.26 -0.08 -37.09
C VAL A 607 -5.69 1.12 -37.94
N THR A 608 -4.89 1.42 -38.96
CA THR A 608 -5.20 2.44 -39.98
C THR A 608 -5.51 1.73 -41.28
N PHE A 609 -6.55 2.19 -41.99
CA PHE A 609 -7.06 1.55 -43.19
C PHE A 609 -7.64 2.57 -44.18
N GLU A 610 -7.82 2.13 -45.43
CA GLU A 610 -8.54 2.95 -46.44
C GLU A 610 -9.97 3.27 -45.95
N ALA A 611 -10.44 4.43 -46.32
CA ALA A 611 -11.75 4.92 -45.87
C ALA A 611 -12.89 3.94 -46.18
N VAL A 612 -13.61 3.52 -45.13
CA VAL A 612 -14.80 2.70 -45.23
C VAL A 612 -16.03 3.49 -44.75
N SER A 613 -17.13 3.44 -45.50
CA SER A 613 -18.41 4.01 -45.06
C SER A 613 -19.28 2.89 -44.48
N THR A 614 -19.65 3.00 -43.22
CA THR A 614 -20.35 1.93 -42.51
C THR A 614 -21.27 2.45 -41.41
N THR A 615 -22.30 1.69 -41.09
CA THR A 615 -23.14 1.87 -39.90
C THR A 615 -22.69 0.97 -38.73
N ARG A 616 -21.78 0.02 -38.97
CA ARG A 616 -21.32 -0.91 -37.92
C ARG A 616 -19.83 -1.24 -38.09
N LEU A 617 -19.10 -1.11 -36.99
CA LEU A 617 -17.71 -1.56 -36.88
C LEU A 617 -17.65 -2.66 -35.84
N ARG A 618 -17.10 -3.82 -36.21
CA ARG A 618 -16.96 -4.97 -35.35
C ARG A 618 -15.49 -5.28 -35.09
N VAL A 619 -15.14 -5.45 -33.82
CA VAL A 619 -13.87 -6.02 -33.37
C VAL A 619 -14.09 -7.52 -33.18
N VAL A 620 -13.44 -8.34 -33.97
CA VAL A 620 -13.51 -9.81 -33.89
C VAL A 620 -12.25 -10.29 -33.20
N LEU A 621 -12.42 -11.05 -32.14
CA LEU A 621 -11.34 -11.55 -31.28
C LEU A 621 -11.35 -13.08 -31.32
N GLN A 622 -10.22 -13.69 -31.60
CA GLN A 622 -10.02 -15.13 -31.45
C GLN A 622 -9.33 -15.39 -30.11
N SER A 623 -10.00 -16.08 -29.20
CA SER A 623 -9.38 -16.45 -27.93
C SER A 623 -8.29 -17.49 -28.10
N GLY A 624 -7.32 -17.48 -27.18
CA GLY A 624 -6.44 -18.62 -26.91
C GLY A 624 -7.11 -19.63 -25.97
N ALA A 625 -6.41 -20.02 -24.94
CA ALA A 625 -6.91 -20.93 -23.91
C ALA A 625 -7.89 -20.27 -22.91
N ALA A 626 -7.90 -18.95 -22.82
CA ALA A 626 -8.73 -18.17 -21.91
C ALA A 626 -9.72 -17.29 -22.68
N SER A 627 -10.71 -16.70 -22.00
CA SER A 627 -11.64 -15.72 -22.55
C SER A 627 -10.92 -14.43 -22.97
N VAL A 628 -11.57 -13.56 -23.71
CA VAL A 628 -11.03 -12.28 -24.19
C VAL A 628 -11.83 -11.10 -23.70
N GLY A 629 -11.21 -9.92 -23.67
CA GLY A 629 -11.87 -8.71 -23.22
C GLY A 629 -11.29 -7.42 -23.78
N LEU A 630 -12.06 -6.34 -23.66
CA LEU A 630 -11.69 -4.98 -24.06
C LEU A 630 -12.06 -3.99 -22.95
N LEU A 631 -11.25 -2.96 -22.80
CA LEU A 631 -11.48 -1.84 -21.90
C LEU A 631 -12.06 -0.64 -22.65
N GLU A 632 -11.63 -0.40 -23.90
CA GLU A 632 -12.12 0.72 -24.71
C GLU A 632 -11.91 0.43 -26.21
N VAL A 633 -12.79 0.95 -27.05
CA VAL A 633 -12.71 0.98 -28.51
C VAL A 633 -12.89 2.40 -29.01
N LYS A 634 -11.98 2.88 -29.83
CA LYS A 634 -12.07 4.19 -30.49
C LYS A 634 -12.14 4.00 -32.00
N ALA A 635 -12.92 4.84 -32.70
CA ALA A 635 -13.09 4.82 -34.14
C ALA A 635 -13.02 6.25 -34.70
N TYR A 636 -12.23 6.45 -35.75
CA TYR A 636 -11.92 7.77 -36.26
C TYR A 636 -12.18 7.87 -37.76
N ALA A 637 -12.62 9.08 -38.18
CA ALA A 637 -12.86 9.45 -39.58
C ALA A 637 -11.60 9.57 -40.42
#